data_2afaf2708639bc33fcdaac632a1e0cbf
#
_entry.id   2afaf2708639bc33fcdaac632a1e0cbf
#
_cell.length_a   1.000
_cell.length_b   1.000
_cell.length_c   1.000
_cell.angle_alpha   90.00
_cell.angle_beta   90.00
_cell.angle_gamma   90.00
#
_symmetry.space_group_name_H-M   'P 1'
#
loop_
_entity.id
_entity.type
_entity.pdbx_description
1 polymer ?
#
loop_
_entity_poly.entity_id
_entity_poly.type
_entity_poly.pdbx_seq_one_letter_code
_entity_poly.pdbx_strand_id
1 'polypeptide(L)'
;HPGNIRVRNGTIVWLDLGMMGRLSNRDRTALRRAILALATHDTFEMKAAVLALGIVKGRINHAQLYQDIDVIMEQYGSLDFTDVHMGVLTNQILGILRMHHIGCPSGLAMFARGVMTVEIVMRRCAPDVSFLEIFARSLSLGLVQGMTWREGIAKARQEGILLLRKSVQIP
;
A
#
# COMPACT_ATOMS: atom_id res chain seq x y z
N HIS A 1 -10.17 -17.02 0.61
CA HIS A 1 -9.65 -18.24 1.21
C HIS A 1 -8.79 -19.00 0.18
N PRO A 2 -7.57 -19.47 0.53
CA PRO A 2 -6.67 -20.14 -0.43
C PRO A 2 -7.30 -21.36 -1.10
N GLY A 3 -8.22 -22.06 -0.41
CA GLY A 3 -8.98 -23.19 -0.94
C GLY A 3 -9.86 -22.85 -2.15
N ASN A 4 -10.17 -21.57 -2.37
CA ASN A 4 -10.99 -21.12 -3.49
C ASN A 4 -10.18 -20.73 -4.73
N ILE A 5 -8.88 -20.99 -4.71
CA ILE A 5 -7.97 -20.74 -5.83
C ILE A 5 -7.44 -22.09 -6.34
N ARG A 6 -7.53 -22.30 -7.63
CA ARG A 6 -6.96 -23.47 -8.34
C ARG A 6 -6.12 -22.99 -9.51
N VAL A 7 -5.16 -23.82 -9.88
CA VAL A 7 -4.42 -23.63 -11.13
C VAL A 7 -4.74 -24.81 -12.06
N ARG A 8 -5.20 -24.51 -13.26
CA ARG A 8 -5.51 -25.49 -14.30
C ARG A 8 -4.87 -25.05 -15.62
N ASN A 9 -3.98 -25.84 -16.15
CA ASN A 9 -3.26 -25.55 -17.40
C ASN A 9 -2.63 -24.14 -17.43
N GLY A 10 -1.94 -23.76 -16.35
CA GLY A 10 -1.31 -22.44 -16.22
C GLY A 10 -2.27 -21.27 -15.98
N THR A 11 -3.57 -21.54 -15.89
CA THR A 11 -4.61 -20.52 -15.66
C THR A 11 -5.09 -20.55 -14.21
N ILE A 12 -5.19 -19.38 -13.58
CA ILE A 12 -5.79 -19.24 -12.24
C ILE A 12 -7.30 -19.30 -12.36
N VAL A 13 -7.91 -20.24 -11.61
CA VAL A 13 -9.35 -20.44 -11.54
C VAL A 13 -9.85 -20.07 -10.15
N TRP A 14 -10.79 -19.16 -10.08
CA TRP A 14 -11.48 -18.77 -8.86
C TRP A 14 -12.73 -19.63 -8.71
N LEU A 15 -12.86 -20.34 -7.59
CA LEU A 15 -13.99 -21.24 -7.33
C LEU A 15 -15.16 -20.55 -6.63
N ASP A 16 -14.87 -19.53 -5.83
CA ASP A 16 -15.87 -18.79 -5.06
C ASP A 16 -15.57 -17.29 -5.09
N LEU A 17 -16.57 -16.51 -5.44
CA LEU A 17 -16.57 -15.05 -5.50
C LEU A 17 -17.54 -14.43 -4.47
N GLY A 18 -17.95 -15.19 -3.45
CA GLY A 18 -18.93 -14.77 -2.43
C GLY A 18 -18.49 -13.57 -1.59
N MET A 19 -17.19 -13.26 -1.55
CA MET A 19 -16.67 -12.08 -0.86
C MET A 19 -15.87 -11.22 -1.84
N MET A 20 -16.55 -10.35 -2.56
CA MET A 20 -15.95 -9.39 -3.48
C MET A 20 -16.03 -7.99 -2.90
N GLY A 21 -14.92 -7.25 -2.99
CA GLY A 21 -14.85 -5.83 -2.64
C GLY A 21 -14.51 -4.96 -3.85
N ARG A 22 -14.99 -3.73 -3.83
CA ARG A 22 -14.59 -2.72 -4.82
C ARG A 22 -13.91 -1.56 -4.08
N LEU A 23 -12.71 -1.22 -4.50
CA LEU A 23 -12.05 0.01 -4.07
C LEU A 23 -12.53 1.18 -4.93
N SER A 24 -12.91 2.27 -4.28
CA SER A 24 -13.21 3.52 -4.97
C SER A 24 -11.94 4.09 -5.64
N ASN A 25 -12.10 5.02 -6.58
CA ASN A 25 -10.95 5.71 -7.18
C ASN A 25 -10.15 6.50 -6.13
N ARG A 26 -10.84 7.06 -5.11
CA ARG A 26 -10.21 7.73 -3.98
C ARG A 26 -9.32 6.76 -3.20
N ASP A 27 -9.84 5.59 -2.84
CA ASP A 27 -9.09 4.60 -2.06
C ASP A 27 -7.88 4.08 -2.84
N ARG A 28 -8.05 3.82 -4.14
CA ARG A 28 -6.94 3.42 -5.03
C ARG A 28 -5.85 4.48 -5.09
N THR A 29 -6.22 5.75 -5.19
CA THR A 29 -5.26 6.86 -5.19
C THR A 29 -4.53 6.96 -3.85
N ALA A 30 -5.25 6.86 -2.74
CA ALA A 30 -4.65 6.92 -1.41
C ALA A 30 -3.72 5.72 -1.15
N LEU A 31 -4.08 4.50 -1.59
CA LEU A 31 -3.20 3.33 -1.52
C LEU A 31 -1.91 3.50 -2.35
N ARG A 32 -2.02 4.07 -3.56
CA ARG A 32 -0.83 4.40 -4.37
C ARG A 32 0.10 5.38 -3.66
N ARG A 33 -0.48 6.43 -3.05
CA ARG A 33 0.29 7.40 -2.25
C ARG A 33 0.97 6.73 -1.07
N ALA A 34 0.26 5.84 -0.34
CA ALA A 34 0.83 5.11 0.79
C ALA A 34 2.03 4.23 0.36
N ILE A 35 1.91 3.50 -0.76
CA ILE A 35 3.01 2.67 -1.28
C ILE A 35 4.19 3.54 -1.72
N LEU A 36 3.94 4.64 -2.40
CA LEU A 36 4.98 5.57 -2.80
C LEU A 36 5.67 6.19 -1.57
N ALA A 37 4.89 6.62 -0.59
CA ALA A 37 5.40 7.17 0.67
C ALA A 37 6.29 6.16 1.42
N LEU A 38 5.87 4.88 1.49
CA LEU A 38 6.70 3.81 2.07
C LEU A 38 8.03 3.69 1.31
N ALA A 39 7.98 3.71 0.00
CA ALA A 39 9.16 3.55 -0.85
C ALA A 39 10.11 4.75 -0.84
N THR A 40 9.61 5.96 -0.60
CA THR A 40 10.38 7.20 -0.53
C THR A 40 10.70 7.63 0.90
N HIS A 41 10.29 6.85 1.92
CA HIS A 41 10.42 7.18 3.34
C HIS A 41 9.76 8.52 3.70
N ASP A 42 8.64 8.84 3.09
CA ASP A 42 7.90 10.07 3.33
C ASP A 42 6.78 9.83 4.35
N THR A 43 7.10 10.01 5.63
CA THR A 43 6.15 9.86 6.76
C THR A 43 4.98 10.85 6.66
N PHE A 44 5.22 12.05 6.12
CA PHE A 44 4.16 13.04 5.96
C PHE A 44 3.11 12.59 4.93
N GLU A 45 3.57 12.13 3.77
CA GLU A 45 2.69 11.57 2.73
C GLU A 45 2.01 10.28 3.19
N MET A 46 2.70 9.42 3.96
CA MET A 46 2.10 8.23 4.55
C MET A 46 0.95 8.61 5.48
N LYS A 47 1.15 9.59 6.38
CA LYS A 47 0.09 10.09 7.26
C LYS A 47 -1.10 10.65 6.46
N ALA A 48 -0.84 11.42 5.42
CA ALA A 48 -1.89 11.96 4.56
C ALA A 48 -2.69 10.84 3.86
N ALA A 49 -2.02 9.80 3.38
CA ALA A 49 -2.65 8.63 2.77
C ALA A 49 -3.50 7.83 3.77
N VAL A 50 -2.99 7.60 4.98
CA VAL A 50 -3.71 6.93 6.07
C VAL A 50 -5.00 7.68 6.44
N LEU A 51 -4.92 9.01 6.57
CA LEU A 51 -6.10 9.86 6.84
C LEU A 51 -7.10 9.84 5.68
N ALA A 52 -6.62 9.79 4.43
CA ALA A 52 -7.47 9.70 3.25
C ALA A 52 -8.19 8.36 3.13
N LEU A 53 -7.58 7.27 3.60
CA LEU A 53 -8.16 5.92 3.59
C LEU A 53 -9.14 5.69 4.74
N GLY A 54 -8.91 6.34 5.87
CA GLY A 54 -9.70 6.15 7.09
C GLY A 54 -10.94 7.05 7.17
N ILE A 55 -11.81 6.73 8.14
CA ILE A 55 -12.95 7.54 8.54
C ILE A 55 -12.65 8.15 9.90
N VAL A 56 -12.35 9.43 9.93
CA VAL A 56 -12.06 10.15 11.17
C VAL A 56 -13.34 10.25 12.01
N LYS A 57 -13.32 9.69 13.23
CA LYS A 57 -14.49 9.64 14.14
C LYS A 57 -14.39 10.60 15.32
N GLY A 58 -13.29 11.36 15.44
CA GLY A 58 -13.06 12.25 16.58
C GLY A 58 -11.91 13.22 16.35
N ARG A 59 -11.45 13.85 17.43
CA ARG A 59 -10.25 14.69 17.36
C ARG A 59 -9.01 13.81 17.23
N ILE A 60 -8.14 14.12 16.28
CA ILE A 60 -6.89 13.44 16.07
C ILE A 60 -5.76 14.27 16.66
N ASN A 61 -4.89 13.64 17.45
CA ASN A 61 -3.59 14.20 17.78
C ASN A 61 -2.64 13.97 16.58
N HIS A 62 -2.53 14.96 15.71
CA HIS A 62 -1.75 14.86 14.48
C HIS A 62 -0.24 14.68 14.72
N ALA A 63 0.28 15.16 15.86
CA ALA A 63 1.69 14.97 16.22
C ALA A 63 1.94 13.51 16.64
N GLN A 64 1.09 12.96 17.50
CA GLN A 64 1.21 11.58 17.93
C GLN A 64 0.98 10.60 16.77
N LEU A 65 -0.02 10.85 15.91
CA LEU A 65 -0.27 10.05 14.72
C LEU A 65 0.95 10.04 13.78
N TYR A 66 1.63 11.18 13.63
CA TYR A 66 2.86 11.27 12.85
C TYR A 66 3.96 10.39 13.45
N GLN A 67 4.19 10.49 14.76
CA GLN A 67 5.21 9.70 15.46
C GLN A 67 4.95 8.19 15.37
N ASP A 68 3.71 7.77 15.55
CA ASP A 68 3.35 6.35 15.49
C ASP A 68 3.51 5.78 14.07
N ILE A 69 3.24 6.59 13.03
CA ILE A 69 3.49 6.21 11.64
C ILE A 69 5.00 6.20 11.36
N ASP A 70 5.75 7.16 11.89
CA ASP A 70 7.20 7.29 11.69
C ASP A 70 7.94 6.04 12.19
N VAL A 71 7.54 5.50 13.35
CA VAL A 71 8.07 4.24 13.87
C VAL A 71 7.89 3.08 12.87
N ILE A 72 6.72 3.00 12.22
CA ILE A 72 6.49 1.99 11.17
C ILE A 72 7.37 2.28 9.96
N MET A 73 7.48 3.53 9.54
CA MET A 73 8.29 3.92 8.40
C MET A 73 9.77 3.60 8.60
N GLU A 74 10.31 3.83 9.79
CA GLU A 74 11.68 3.45 10.15
C GLU A 74 11.88 1.94 10.13
N GLN A 75 10.92 1.17 10.67
CA GLN A 75 10.99 -0.29 10.69
C GLN A 75 11.01 -0.89 9.30
N TYR A 76 10.19 -0.40 8.37
CA TYR A 76 10.04 -0.97 7.04
C TYR A 76 10.90 -0.30 5.97
N GLY A 77 11.36 0.91 6.22
CA GLY A 77 12.13 1.67 5.25
C GLY A 77 13.54 1.14 5.03
N SER A 78 14.11 0.42 5.98
CA SER A 78 15.42 -0.23 5.88
C SER A 78 15.36 -1.66 5.31
N LEU A 79 14.16 -2.23 5.15
CA LEU A 79 13.98 -3.61 4.69
C LEU A 79 13.98 -3.70 3.16
N ASP A 80 14.51 -4.80 2.64
CA ASP A 80 14.24 -5.16 1.26
C ASP A 80 12.76 -5.54 1.11
N PHE A 81 12.14 -5.17 -0.02
CA PHE A 81 10.71 -5.40 -0.25
C PHE A 81 10.31 -6.88 -0.24
N THR A 82 11.26 -7.78 -0.43
CA THR A 82 11.08 -9.23 -0.26
C THR A 82 10.80 -9.62 1.18
N ASP A 83 11.35 -8.85 2.13
CA ASP A 83 11.24 -9.12 3.56
C ASP A 83 10.03 -8.46 4.22
N VAL A 84 9.35 -7.58 3.49
CA VAL A 84 8.14 -6.92 3.98
C VAL A 84 6.96 -7.89 3.97
N HIS A 85 6.47 -8.20 5.16
CA HIS A 85 5.24 -8.97 5.36
C HIS A 85 4.02 -8.05 5.36
N MET A 86 3.26 -8.05 4.25
CA MET A 86 2.07 -7.19 4.10
C MET A 86 1.02 -7.44 5.19
N GLY A 87 0.88 -8.69 5.65
CA GLY A 87 -0.03 -9.02 6.74
C GLY A 87 0.37 -8.35 8.05
N VAL A 88 1.65 -8.33 8.40
CA VAL A 88 2.18 -7.68 9.61
C VAL A 88 2.03 -6.16 9.48
N LEU A 89 2.49 -5.57 8.38
CA LEU A 89 2.36 -4.14 8.10
C LEU A 89 0.90 -3.68 8.15
N THR A 90 0.00 -4.42 7.52
CA THR A 90 -1.43 -4.11 7.54
C THR A 90 -2.00 -4.12 8.96
N ASN A 91 -1.63 -5.10 9.79
CA ASN A 91 -2.09 -5.17 11.18
C ASN A 91 -1.55 -4.01 12.02
N GLN A 92 -0.31 -3.59 11.83
CA GLN A 92 0.27 -2.42 12.51
C GLN A 92 -0.48 -1.14 12.11
N ILE A 93 -0.73 -0.92 10.82
CA ILE A 93 -1.51 0.23 10.34
C ILE A 93 -2.94 0.20 10.92
N LEU A 94 -3.61 -0.95 10.93
CA LEU A 94 -4.94 -1.08 11.53
C LEU A 94 -4.90 -0.83 13.04
N GLY A 95 -3.80 -1.16 13.73
CA GLY A 95 -3.55 -0.82 15.13
C GLY A 95 -3.51 0.68 15.35
N ILE A 96 -2.72 1.41 14.54
CA ILE A 96 -2.64 2.88 14.57
C ILE A 96 -4.03 3.51 14.32
N LEU A 97 -4.75 3.05 13.29
CA LEU A 97 -6.09 3.55 13.00
C LEU A 97 -7.01 3.45 14.22
N ARG A 98 -6.97 2.31 14.93
CA ARG A 98 -7.79 2.09 16.14
C ARG A 98 -7.38 3.03 17.28
N MET A 99 -6.07 3.15 17.57
CA MET A 99 -5.55 4.02 18.62
C MET A 99 -5.94 5.49 18.41
N HIS A 100 -5.98 5.93 17.16
CA HIS A 100 -6.30 7.31 16.80
C HIS A 100 -7.79 7.53 16.45
N HIS A 101 -8.68 6.59 16.81
CA HIS A 101 -10.12 6.67 16.53
C HIS A 101 -10.45 6.88 15.04
N ILE A 102 -9.62 6.34 14.15
CA ILE A 102 -9.83 6.35 12.70
C ILE A 102 -10.50 5.04 12.31
N GLY A 103 -11.74 5.11 11.82
CA GLY A 103 -12.46 3.94 11.35
C GLY A 103 -11.90 3.41 10.03
N CYS A 104 -11.84 2.09 9.91
CA CYS A 104 -11.48 1.43 8.65
C CYS A 104 -12.76 1.16 7.84
N PRO A 105 -12.91 1.70 6.60
CA PRO A 105 -14.02 1.37 5.73
C PRO A 105 -14.08 -0.14 5.42
N SER A 106 -15.29 -0.69 5.28
CA SER A 106 -15.47 -2.12 5.02
C SER A 106 -14.78 -2.60 3.74
N GLY A 107 -14.80 -1.78 2.68
CA GLY A 107 -14.09 -2.08 1.43
C GLY A 107 -12.57 -2.18 1.60
N LEU A 108 -11.98 -1.31 2.44
CA LEU A 108 -10.56 -1.36 2.76
C LEU A 108 -10.22 -2.57 3.62
N ALA A 109 -11.06 -2.91 4.60
CA ALA A 109 -10.88 -4.10 5.41
C ALA A 109 -10.95 -5.40 4.58
N MET A 110 -11.89 -5.48 3.63
CA MET A 110 -11.98 -6.60 2.69
C MET A 110 -10.77 -6.68 1.76
N PHE A 111 -10.32 -5.54 1.25
CA PHE A 111 -9.12 -5.45 0.43
C PHE A 111 -7.88 -5.92 1.21
N ALA A 112 -7.68 -5.46 2.43
CA ALA A 112 -6.57 -5.88 3.29
C ALA A 112 -6.57 -7.40 3.52
N ARG A 113 -7.75 -8.00 3.76
CA ARG A 113 -7.91 -9.45 3.88
C ARG A 113 -7.54 -10.18 2.58
N GLY A 114 -7.94 -9.65 1.43
CA GLY A 114 -7.57 -10.19 0.11
C GLY A 114 -6.06 -10.17 -0.09
N VAL A 115 -5.40 -9.04 0.20
CA VAL A 115 -3.94 -8.88 0.11
C VAL A 115 -3.23 -9.92 0.98
N MET A 116 -3.60 -10.05 2.25
CA MET A 116 -3.01 -11.04 3.16
C MET A 116 -3.19 -12.48 2.65
N THR A 117 -4.36 -12.79 2.10
CA THR A 117 -4.64 -14.13 1.56
C THR A 117 -3.76 -14.43 0.36
N VAL A 118 -3.62 -13.49 -0.58
CA VAL A 118 -2.78 -13.67 -1.77
C VAL A 118 -1.31 -13.76 -1.38
N GLU A 119 -0.84 -12.95 -0.43
CA GLU A 119 0.53 -13.03 0.10
C GLU A 119 0.84 -14.43 0.64
N ILE A 120 -0.06 -15.00 1.47
CA ILE A 120 0.11 -16.35 2.03
C ILE A 120 0.23 -17.39 0.90
N VAL A 121 -0.60 -17.29 -0.14
CA VAL A 121 -0.53 -18.20 -1.29
C VAL A 121 0.78 -18.03 -2.04
N MET A 122 1.18 -16.80 -2.34
CA MET A 122 2.41 -16.51 -3.06
C MET A 122 3.65 -17.01 -2.32
N ARG A 123 3.76 -16.77 -1.02
CA ARG A 123 4.89 -17.27 -0.20
C ARG A 123 5.00 -18.79 -0.20
N ARG A 124 3.88 -19.50 -0.34
CA ARG A 124 3.89 -20.97 -0.44
C ARG A 124 4.28 -21.47 -1.83
N CYS A 125 3.89 -20.76 -2.88
CA CYS A 125 4.08 -21.18 -4.27
C CYS A 125 5.36 -20.63 -4.90
N ALA A 126 5.81 -19.44 -4.47
CA ALA A 126 6.92 -18.70 -5.03
C ALA A 126 7.59 -17.84 -3.93
N PRO A 127 8.34 -18.46 -2.99
CA PRO A 127 8.91 -17.76 -1.83
C PRO A 127 9.91 -16.67 -2.22
N ASP A 128 10.58 -16.81 -3.35
CA ASP A 128 11.59 -15.87 -3.84
C ASP A 128 10.99 -14.65 -4.56
N VAL A 129 9.65 -14.59 -4.68
CA VAL A 129 8.96 -13.50 -5.37
C VAL A 129 8.42 -12.50 -4.37
N SER A 130 8.82 -11.22 -4.53
CA SER A 130 8.28 -10.14 -3.70
C SER A 130 6.82 -9.84 -4.03
N PHE A 131 5.94 -10.14 -3.09
CA PHE A 131 4.52 -9.76 -3.21
C PHE A 131 4.36 -8.24 -3.30
N LEU A 132 5.08 -7.49 -2.47
CA LEU A 132 4.98 -6.03 -2.44
C LEU A 132 5.43 -5.41 -3.77
N GLU A 133 6.46 -5.96 -4.40
CA GLU A 133 6.91 -5.48 -5.71
C GLU A 133 5.85 -5.68 -6.80
N ILE A 134 5.24 -6.88 -6.87
CA ILE A 134 4.15 -7.15 -7.82
C ILE A 134 2.95 -6.26 -7.52
N PHE A 135 2.61 -6.10 -6.25
CA PHE A 135 1.50 -5.27 -5.80
C PHE A 135 1.71 -3.80 -6.15
N ALA A 136 2.90 -3.26 -5.85
CA ALA A 136 3.28 -1.90 -6.20
C ALA A 136 3.22 -1.68 -7.73
N ARG A 137 3.76 -2.61 -8.51
CA ARG A 137 3.63 -2.59 -9.97
C ARG A 137 2.16 -2.57 -10.40
N SER A 138 1.32 -3.42 -9.85
CA SER A 138 -0.11 -3.50 -10.20
C SER A 138 -0.87 -2.22 -9.89
N LEU A 139 -0.49 -1.51 -8.83
CA LEU A 139 -1.08 -0.21 -8.47
C LEU A 139 -0.50 0.95 -9.26
N SER A 140 0.76 0.87 -9.66
CA SER A 140 1.45 1.89 -10.48
C SER A 140 1.23 1.71 -11.98
N LEU A 141 0.58 0.65 -12.41
CA LEU A 141 0.34 0.27 -13.81
C LEU A 141 -0.46 1.26 -14.66
N GLY A 142 -0.09 2.46 -14.65
CA GLY A 142 -0.39 3.45 -15.67
C GLY A 142 0.88 4.19 -16.09
N LEU A 143 2.00 4.00 -15.37
CA LEU A 143 3.12 4.90 -15.54
C LEU A 143 4.30 4.34 -16.33
N VAL A 144 4.58 3.03 -16.33
CA VAL A 144 5.72 2.54 -17.16
C VAL A 144 5.64 1.04 -17.44
N GLN A 145 5.33 0.66 -18.66
CA GLN A 145 5.66 -0.67 -19.19
C GLN A 145 7.20 -0.76 -19.36
N GLY A 146 7.83 -1.68 -18.64
CA GLY A 146 9.23 -2.04 -18.86
C GLY A 146 10.27 -1.49 -17.87
N MET A 147 9.89 -0.69 -16.89
CA MET A 147 10.80 -0.22 -15.83
C MET A 147 10.70 -1.08 -14.57
N THR A 148 11.84 -1.28 -13.88
CA THR A 148 11.81 -1.81 -12.52
C THR A 148 11.10 -0.78 -11.62
N TRP A 149 10.47 -1.25 -10.54
CA TRP A 149 9.76 -0.36 -9.63
C TRP A 149 10.70 0.70 -9.00
N ARG A 150 11.99 0.36 -8.74
CA ARG A 150 13.03 1.30 -8.26
C ARG A 150 13.27 2.43 -9.26
N GLU A 151 13.32 2.12 -10.55
CA GLU A 151 13.43 3.12 -11.63
C GLU A 151 12.16 3.97 -11.73
N GLY A 152 10.99 3.36 -11.56
CA GLY A 152 9.70 4.07 -11.53
C GLY A 152 9.63 5.09 -10.41
N ILE A 153 10.09 4.75 -9.19
CA ILE A 153 10.17 5.66 -8.05
C ILE A 153 11.23 6.73 -8.26
N ALA A 154 12.41 6.37 -8.74
CA ALA A 154 13.47 7.35 -9.03
C ALA A 154 12.96 8.39 -10.04
N LYS A 155 12.22 7.96 -11.06
CA LYS A 155 11.62 8.84 -12.07
C LYS A 155 10.50 9.70 -11.48
N ALA A 156 9.59 9.13 -10.69
CA ALA A 156 8.52 9.87 -10.02
C ALA A 156 9.08 10.94 -9.05
N ARG A 157 10.18 10.62 -8.36
CA ARG A 157 10.90 11.57 -7.50
C ARG A 157 11.52 12.70 -8.30
N GLN A 158 12.15 12.39 -9.45
CA GLN A 158 12.71 13.42 -10.35
C GLN A 158 11.62 14.32 -10.93
N GLU A 159 10.50 13.75 -11.37
CA GLU A 159 9.37 14.50 -11.91
C GLU A 159 8.69 15.36 -10.83
N GLY A 160 8.53 14.83 -9.61
CA GLY A 160 8.03 15.58 -8.46
C GLY A 160 8.92 16.77 -8.08
N ILE A 161 10.25 16.61 -8.07
CA ILE A 161 11.20 17.70 -7.83
C ILE A 161 11.15 18.74 -8.96
N LEU A 162 10.96 18.31 -10.22
CA LEU A 162 10.82 19.23 -11.36
C LEU A 162 9.52 20.04 -11.29
N LEU A 163 8.42 19.45 -10.83
CA LEU A 163 7.14 20.15 -10.63
C LEU A 163 7.24 21.16 -9.48
N LEU A 164 7.90 20.81 -8.37
CA LEU A 164 8.16 21.72 -7.26
C LEU A 164 9.06 22.89 -7.68
N ARG A 165 10.09 22.65 -8.49
CA ARG A 165 10.94 23.75 -9.05
C ARG A 165 10.16 24.70 -9.97
N LYS A 166 9.22 24.18 -10.74
CA LYS A 166 8.37 25.03 -11.61
C LYS A 166 7.35 25.85 -10.82
N SER A 167 6.84 25.33 -9.69
CA SER A 167 5.89 26.06 -8.84
C SER A 167 6.57 27.17 -7.98
N VAL A 168 7.88 27.12 -7.79
CA VAL A 168 8.64 28.14 -7.06
C VAL A 168 9.13 29.29 -7.98
N GLN A 169 8.98 29.15 -9.30
CA GLN A 169 9.39 30.16 -10.30
C GLN A 169 8.21 30.98 -10.87
N ILE A 170 7.16 31.21 -10.08
CA ILE A 170 6.14 32.20 -10.44
C ILE A 170 6.56 33.54 -9.83
N PRO A 171 6.76 34.59 -10.63
CA PRO A 171 7.23 35.89 -10.17
C PRO A 171 6.21 36.60 -9.28
#